data_4363e20fa9ded81e5d473f941a78fd43
#
_entry.id   4363e20fa9ded81e5d473f941a78fd43
#
_cell.length_a   1.000
_cell.length_b   1.000
_cell.length_c   1.000
_cell.angle_alpha   90.00
_cell.angle_beta   90.00
_cell.angle_gamma   90.00
#
_symmetry.space_group_name_H-M   'P 1'
#
loop_
_entity.id
_entity.type
_entity.pdbx_description
1 polymer ?
#
loop_
_entity_poly.entity_id
_entity_poly.type
_entity_poly.pdbx_seq_one_letter_code
_entity_poly.pdbx_strand_id
1 'polypeptide(L)'
;MNAGDVIVLNETKVFPARLFGKKEKTNAKIEVMLLRELKAPERIWDVLVEPARKVRIGNKIYFDNNKFYCEIIDNTTSRGRTVRFSYDGDLHEVIERIGQMPLPEYIKREPTDVDKETYQCVFANPGKVGSIAPPTAGLHFSDKLIKAAIKKGIKIATVTLNIGQGIFETIEVEDLTKHRMYSEYFEITKDSADVINKALKSKKNVYAVGCSVVRALESSVLTSGIVKPNRGWTDKFIHPPYEFKIANRFITNFHQPASPALLLATAYAGGKDSIFKAYKRAMKSDYRFFAYGDAMMII
;
A
#
# COMPACT_ATOMS: atom_id res chain seq x y z
N MET A 1 17.83 -10.46 -15.30
CA MET A 1 17.90 -11.19 -14.03
C MET A 1 18.67 -12.49 -14.24
N ASN A 2 19.53 -12.88 -13.29
CA ASN A 2 20.42 -14.03 -13.34
C ASN A 2 20.16 -14.98 -12.16
N ALA A 3 20.63 -16.22 -12.26
CA ALA A 3 20.53 -17.17 -11.14
C ALA A 3 21.22 -16.61 -9.89
N GLY A 4 20.53 -16.75 -8.75
CA GLY A 4 20.95 -16.18 -7.45
C GLY A 4 20.49 -14.76 -7.18
N ASP A 5 19.98 -14.03 -8.17
CA ASP A 5 19.27 -12.76 -7.92
C ASP A 5 18.00 -13.01 -7.06
N VAL A 6 17.54 -11.98 -6.37
CA VAL A 6 16.34 -12.05 -5.53
C VAL A 6 15.30 -11.03 -6.01
N ILE A 7 14.07 -11.47 -6.17
CA ILE A 7 12.89 -10.60 -6.31
C ILE A 7 12.23 -10.51 -4.93
N VAL A 8 12.01 -9.28 -4.45
CA VAL A 8 11.31 -9.01 -3.19
C VAL A 8 9.93 -8.45 -3.51
N LEU A 9 8.90 -9.13 -3.01
CA LEU A 9 7.49 -8.83 -3.22
C LEU A 9 6.82 -8.40 -1.91
N ASN A 10 5.84 -7.50 -1.98
CA ASN A 10 5.01 -7.18 -0.83
C ASN A 10 3.76 -8.06 -0.85
N GLU A 11 3.67 -9.01 0.08
CA GLU A 11 2.61 -10.02 0.16
C GLU A 11 1.33 -9.55 0.88
N THR A 12 1.21 -8.26 1.18
CA THR A 12 0.01 -7.73 1.84
C THR A 12 -1.25 -8.03 1.02
N LYS A 13 -2.36 -8.26 1.72
CA LYS A 13 -3.67 -8.50 1.10
C LYS A 13 -4.57 -7.29 1.29
N VAL A 14 -5.19 -6.84 0.19
CA VAL A 14 -6.21 -5.78 0.20
C VAL A 14 -7.53 -6.37 0.71
N PHE A 15 -8.27 -5.59 1.47
CA PHE A 15 -9.62 -5.95 1.93
C PHE A 15 -10.66 -4.92 1.44
N PRO A 16 -11.97 -5.28 1.41
CA PRO A 16 -13.04 -4.39 0.94
C PRO A 16 -13.30 -3.26 1.95
N ALA A 17 -12.37 -2.31 2.03
CA ALA A 17 -12.30 -1.30 3.07
C ALA A 17 -13.35 -0.20 2.97
N ARG A 18 -14.11 -0.10 1.86
CA ARG A 18 -15.09 0.98 1.61
C ARG A 18 -16.48 0.52 2.00
N LEU A 19 -17.04 1.15 3.04
CA LEU A 19 -18.38 0.87 3.54
C LEU A 19 -19.32 2.05 3.27
N PHE A 20 -20.56 1.76 2.91
CA PHE A 20 -21.61 2.77 2.75
C PHE A 20 -22.70 2.58 3.81
N GLY A 21 -22.92 3.61 4.62
CA GLY A 21 -23.91 3.61 5.68
C GLY A 21 -24.83 4.83 5.65
N LYS A 22 -25.80 4.81 6.53
CA LYS A 22 -26.74 5.92 6.74
C LYS A 22 -26.53 6.52 8.12
N LYS A 23 -26.38 7.84 8.16
CA LYS A 23 -26.28 8.58 9.40
C LYS A 23 -27.60 8.50 10.17
N GLU A 24 -27.53 8.23 11.46
CA GLU A 24 -28.65 8.29 12.39
C GLU A 24 -29.44 9.60 12.23
N LYS A 25 -30.74 9.57 12.42
CA LYS A 25 -31.69 10.70 12.38
C LYS A 25 -31.90 11.36 11.02
N THR A 26 -30.85 11.49 10.18
CA THR A 26 -30.94 12.21 8.90
C THR A 26 -30.99 11.31 7.69
N ASN A 27 -30.65 10.02 7.83
CA ASN A 27 -30.49 9.05 6.76
C ASN A 27 -29.51 9.50 5.65
N ALA A 28 -28.67 10.51 5.92
CA ALA A 28 -27.67 10.94 4.98
C ALA A 28 -26.71 9.79 4.67
N LYS A 29 -26.46 9.53 3.38
CA LYS A 29 -25.47 8.55 2.93
C LYS A 29 -24.07 9.04 3.33
N ILE A 30 -23.32 8.18 3.98
CA ILE A 30 -21.95 8.39 4.42
C ILE A 30 -21.10 7.22 3.93
N GLU A 31 -20.01 7.53 3.26
CA GLU A 31 -18.94 6.60 3.00
C GLU A 31 -17.99 6.56 4.20
N VAL A 32 -17.60 5.35 4.60
CA VAL A 32 -16.60 5.11 5.65
C VAL A 32 -15.53 4.21 5.05
N MET A 33 -14.33 4.75 4.87
CA MET A 33 -13.16 4.01 4.41
C MET A 33 -12.36 3.54 5.63
N LEU A 34 -12.28 2.26 5.83
CA LEU A 34 -11.47 1.64 6.89
C LEU A 34 -9.99 1.82 6.56
N LEU A 35 -9.19 2.27 7.53
CA LEU A 35 -7.75 2.45 7.36
C LEU A 35 -6.96 1.41 8.16
N ARG A 36 -7.16 1.39 9.46
CA ARG A 36 -6.47 0.45 10.36
C ARG A 36 -7.24 0.26 11.64
N GLU A 37 -7.13 -0.92 12.22
CA GLU A 37 -7.59 -1.21 13.55
C GLU A 37 -6.59 -0.65 14.58
N LEU A 38 -7.10 0.16 15.53
CA LEU A 38 -6.29 0.75 16.59
C LEU A 38 -6.28 -0.14 17.83
N LYS A 39 -7.47 -0.66 18.19
CA LYS A 39 -7.66 -1.48 19.39
C LYS A 39 -8.73 -2.54 19.13
N ALA A 40 -8.30 -3.75 18.82
CA ALA A 40 -9.18 -4.87 18.52
C ALA A 40 -10.20 -5.19 19.64
N PRO A 41 -9.81 -5.29 20.95
CA PRO A 41 -10.76 -5.57 22.01
C PRO A 41 -11.86 -4.52 22.17
N GLU A 42 -11.54 -3.25 21.89
CA GLU A 42 -12.46 -2.12 21.97
C GLU A 42 -13.17 -1.85 20.64
N ARG A 43 -12.82 -2.57 19.56
CA ARG A 43 -13.37 -2.42 18.20
C ARG A 43 -13.18 -1.00 17.65
N ILE A 44 -12.01 -0.41 17.94
CA ILE A 44 -11.68 0.97 17.56
C ILE A 44 -10.84 0.99 16.29
N TRP A 45 -11.27 1.80 15.34
CA TRP A 45 -10.64 1.95 14.02
C TRP A 45 -10.39 3.41 13.66
N ASP A 46 -9.28 3.66 12.96
CA ASP A 46 -9.11 4.86 12.15
C ASP A 46 -9.82 4.68 10.81
N VAL A 47 -10.56 5.68 10.39
CA VAL A 47 -11.32 5.69 9.14
C VAL A 47 -11.28 7.07 8.47
N LEU A 48 -11.52 7.11 7.16
CA LEU A 48 -11.94 8.33 6.47
C LEU A 48 -13.46 8.33 6.32
N VAL A 49 -14.08 9.51 6.37
CA VAL A 49 -15.51 9.65 6.15
C VAL A 49 -15.82 10.68 5.07
N GLU A 50 -16.82 10.39 4.22
CA GLU A 50 -17.26 11.32 3.19
C GLU A 50 -18.81 11.36 3.12
N PRO A 51 -19.45 12.53 3.15
CA PRO A 51 -18.88 13.86 3.35
C PRO A 51 -18.59 14.16 4.83
N ALA A 52 -17.34 14.50 5.16
CA ALA A 52 -16.87 14.69 6.53
C ALA A 52 -17.63 15.76 7.31
N ARG A 53 -18.07 16.84 6.62
CA ARG A 53 -18.84 17.96 7.23
C ARG A 53 -20.17 17.53 7.85
N LYS A 54 -20.72 16.38 7.41
CA LYS A 54 -21.99 15.86 7.95
C LYS A 54 -21.78 14.96 9.18
N VAL A 55 -20.54 14.65 9.53
CA VAL A 55 -20.21 13.64 10.53
C VAL A 55 -19.45 14.30 11.69
N ARG A 56 -19.99 14.19 12.90
CA ARG A 56 -19.45 14.77 14.15
C ARG A 56 -19.31 13.68 15.22
N ILE A 57 -18.50 13.94 16.24
CA ILE A 57 -18.36 13.08 17.41
C ILE A 57 -19.75 12.78 18.00
N GLY A 58 -19.99 11.53 18.41
CA GLY A 58 -21.24 11.02 18.91
C GLY A 58 -22.27 10.64 17.82
N ASN A 59 -22.00 10.92 16.53
CA ASN A 59 -22.90 10.44 15.47
C ASN A 59 -22.70 8.93 15.24
N LYS A 60 -23.80 8.24 14.97
CA LYS A 60 -23.82 6.85 14.55
C LYS A 60 -24.08 6.73 13.06
N ILE A 61 -23.39 5.82 12.42
CA ILE A 61 -23.54 5.47 11.02
C ILE A 61 -23.90 4.00 10.96
N TYR A 62 -25.10 3.71 10.46
CA TYR A 62 -25.65 2.37 10.36
C TYR A 62 -25.40 1.79 8.99
N PHE A 63 -24.90 0.58 8.97
CA PHE A 63 -24.71 -0.26 7.79
C PHE A 63 -25.78 -1.37 7.80
N ASP A 64 -25.75 -2.28 6.91
CA ASP A 64 -26.54 -3.51 6.83
C ASP A 64 -27.61 -3.72 7.94
N ASN A 65 -28.87 -3.37 7.64
CA ASN A 65 -30.08 -3.60 8.47
C ASN A 65 -29.99 -3.14 9.94
N ASN A 66 -29.19 -2.12 10.23
CA ASN A 66 -29.01 -1.51 11.55
C ASN A 66 -28.37 -2.42 12.62
N LYS A 67 -27.97 -3.64 12.30
CA LYS A 67 -27.26 -4.54 13.23
C LYS A 67 -25.75 -4.23 13.29
N PHE A 68 -25.24 -3.60 12.26
CA PHE A 68 -23.86 -3.18 12.16
C PHE A 68 -23.79 -1.66 12.06
N TYR A 69 -23.16 -1.01 13.01
CA TYR A 69 -22.97 0.45 12.99
C TYR A 69 -21.61 0.83 13.60
N CYS A 70 -21.18 2.05 13.32
CA CYS A 70 -20.07 2.67 14.03
C CYS A 70 -20.52 3.98 14.70
N GLU A 71 -19.89 4.31 15.82
CA GLU A 71 -20.00 5.59 16.50
C GLU A 71 -18.69 6.38 16.31
N ILE A 72 -18.81 7.64 15.95
CA ILE A 72 -17.67 8.55 15.86
C ILE A 72 -17.24 8.95 17.26
N ILE A 73 -16.03 8.60 17.66
CA ILE A 73 -15.49 8.88 18.99
C ILE A 73 -14.44 9.99 18.99
N ASP A 74 -13.78 10.25 17.84
CA ASP A 74 -12.80 11.34 17.74
C ASP A 74 -12.65 11.81 16.27
N ASN A 75 -12.05 13.01 16.10
CA ASN A 75 -11.65 13.59 14.82
C ASN A 75 -10.12 13.57 14.74
N THR A 76 -9.54 12.99 13.68
CA THR A 76 -8.09 12.89 13.52
C THR A 76 -7.52 13.86 12.49
N THR A 77 -8.20 14.01 11.34
CA THR A 77 -7.85 14.95 10.27
C THR A 77 -9.11 15.59 9.69
N SER A 78 -9.00 16.37 8.64
CA SER A 78 -10.14 16.97 7.95
C SER A 78 -11.23 15.94 7.56
N ARG A 79 -10.80 14.78 7.04
CA ARG A 79 -11.67 13.65 6.67
C ARG A 79 -11.54 12.46 7.64
N GLY A 80 -10.49 12.44 8.48
CA GLY A 80 -10.19 11.33 9.38
C GLY A 80 -11.07 11.33 10.63
N ARG A 81 -11.48 10.15 11.04
CA ARG A 81 -12.24 9.90 12.28
C ARG A 81 -11.70 8.65 12.97
N THR A 82 -11.80 8.66 14.28
CA THR A 82 -11.74 7.41 15.08
C THR A 82 -13.15 6.95 15.35
N VAL A 83 -13.43 5.71 15.07
CA VAL A 83 -14.76 5.11 15.27
C VAL A 83 -14.68 3.88 16.16
N ARG A 84 -15.77 3.63 16.88
CA ARG A 84 -16.02 2.35 17.56
C ARG A 84 -17.11 1.61 16.83
N PHE A 85 -16.82 0.38 16.40
CA PHE A 85 -17.80 -0.50 15.76
C PHE A 85 -18.64 -1.25 16.79
N SER A 86 -19.91 -1.46 16.44
CA SER A 86 -20.84 -2.36 17.13
C SER A 86 -21.38 -3.37 16.13
N TYR A 87 -21.16 -4.66 16.39
CA TYR A 87 -21.53 -5.76 15.51
C TYR A 87 -21.62 -7.06 16.30
N ASP A 88 -22.38 -8.04 15.76
CA ASP A 88 -22.39 -9.41 16.21
C ASP A 88 -21.53 -10.28 15.29
N GLY A 89 -20.83 -11.26 15.85
CA GLY A 89 -19.97 -12.18 15.08
C GLY A 89 -18.60 -11.60 14.72
N ASP A 90 -18.10 -11.94 13.53
CA ASP A 90 -16.80 -11.52 13.03
C ASP A 90 -16.91 -10.29 12.13
N LEU A 91 -16.12 -9.25 12.44
CA LEU A 91 -16.07 -8.03 11.65
C LEU A 91 -15.56 -8.28 10.21
N HIS A 92 -14.59 -9.17 10.06
CA HIS A 92 -14.03 -9.46 8.73
C HIS A 92 -15.07 -10.10 7.81
N GLU A 93 -15.90 -11.02 8.33
CA GLU A 93 -17.00 -11.61 7.54
C GLU A 93 -18.03 -10.56 7.12
N VAL A 94 -18.36 -9.62 8.00
CA VAL A 94 -19.26 -8.52 7.67
C VAL A 94 -18.65 -7.62 6.60
N ILE A 95 -17.37 -7.23 6.75
CA ILE A 95 -16.66 -6.40 5.78
C ILE A 95 -16.58 -7.07 4.42
N GLU A 96 -16.26 -8.36 4.34
CA GLU A 96 -16.21 -9.12 3.08
C GLU A 96 -17.56 -9.17 2.37
N ARG A 97 -18.66 -9.18 3.12
CA ARG A 97 -20.03 -9.25 2.59
C ARG A 97 -20.53 -7.91 2.06
N ILE A 98 -20.32 -6.81 2.80
CA ILE A 98 -20.92 -5.50 2.46
C ILE A 98 -19.91 -4.46 1.98
N GLY A 99 -18.63 -4.71 2.18
CA GLY A 99 -17.56 -3.79 1.78
C GLY A 99 -17.29 -3.82 0.28
N GLN A 100 -16.80 -2.72 -0.22
CA GLN A 100 -16.35 -2.57 -1.59
C GLN A 100 -14.84 -2.39 -1.66
N MET A 101 -14.25 -2.85 -2.76
CA MET A 101 -12.82 -2.64 -2.99
C MET A 101 -12.53 -1.14 -3.12
N PRO A 102 -11.49 -0.65 -2.43
CA PRO A 102 -11.18 0.79 -2.36
C PRO A 102 -10.41 1.24 -3.61
N LEU A 103 -11.06 1.20 -4.78
CA LEU A 103 -10.47 1.69 -6.03
C LEU A 103 -10.13 3.18 -5.92
N PRO A 104 -9.00 3.63 -6.47
CA PRO A 104 -8.64 5.04 -6.51
C PRO A 104 -9.65 5.88 -7.29
N GLU A 105 -9.83 7.14 -6.91
CA GLU A 105 -10.82 8.07 -7.49
C GLU A 105 -10.66 8.34 -8.99
N TYR A 106 -9.45 8.15 -9.54
CA TYR A 106 -9.23 8.29 -10.99
C TYR A 106 -9.77 7.11 -11.80
N ILE A 107 -10.12 6.00 -11.17
CA ILE A 107 -10.88 4.91 -11.77
C ILE A 107 -12.36 5.25 -11.64
N LYS A 108 -12.90 5.93 -12.67
CA LYS A 108 -14.25 6.49 -12.65
C LYS A 108 -15.32 5.44 -12.95
N ARG A 109 -15.38 4.39 -12.13
CA ARG A 109 -16.44 3.38 -12.12
C ARG A 109 -16.59 2.81 -10.72
N GLU A 110 -17.76 2.29 -10.43
CA GLU A 110 -17.97 1.53 -9.20
C GLU A 110 -17.15 0.21 -9.21
N PRO A 111 -16.66 -0.23 -8.04
CA PRO A 111 -16.04 -1.53 -7.91
C PRO A 111 -17.04 -2.65 -8.26
N THR A 112 -16.52 -3.71 -8.86
CA THR A 112 -17.26 -4.93 -9.17
C THR A 112 -16.66 -6.11 -8.40
N ASP A 113 -17.33 -7.27 -8.38
CA ASP A 113 -16.77 -8.46 -7.74
C ASP A 113 -15.45 -8.92 -8.37
N VAL A 114 -15.27 -8.64 -9.67
CA VAL A 114 -13.99 -8.91 -10.36
C VAL A 114 -12.83 -8.13 -9.74
N ASP A 115 -13.07 -6.96 -9.16
CA ASP A 115 -12.02 -6.18 -8.50
C ASP A 115 -11.50 -6.82 -7.21
N LYS A 116 -12.28 -7.70 -6.57
CA LYS A 116 -11.81 -8.50 -5.42
C LYS A 116 -10.62 -9.40 -5.80
N GLU A 117 -10.59 -9.84 -7.06
CA GLU A 117 -9.50 -10.66 -7.59
C GLU A 117 -8.45 -9.82 -8.32
N THR A 118 -8.86 -8.88 -9.17
CA THR A 118 -7.94 -8.12 -10.04
C THR A 118 -7.24 -6.95 -9.34
N TYR A 119 -7.83 -6.41 -8.26
CA TYR A 119 -7.17 -5.42 -7.38
C TYR A 119 -6.40 -6.11 -6.26
N GLN A 120 -5.71 -7.21 -6.61
CA GLN A 120 -4.95 -8.07 -5.71
C GLN A 120 -3.77 -8.70 -6.44
N CYS A 121 -2.63 -8.85 -5.79
CA CYS A 121 -1.51 -9.60 -6.33
C CYS A 121 -1.77 -11.11 -6.19
N VAL A 122 -1.36 -11.91 -7.18
CA VAL A 122 -1.51 -13.38 -7.14
C VAL A 122 -0.78 -14.04 -5.96
N PHE A 123 0.24 -13.37 -5.43
CA PHE A 123 1.03 -13.81 -4.28
C PHE A 123 0.59 -13.14 -2.96
N ALA A 124 -0.56 -12.45 -2.93
CA ALA A 124 -1.08 -11.87 -1.69
C ALA A 124 -1.36 -12.98 -0.66
N ASN A 125 -0.87 -12.79 0.55
CA ASN A 125 -0.97 -13.77 1.62
C ASN A 125 -2.29 -13.58 2.40
N PRO A 126 -3.18 -14.59 2.45
CA PRO A 126 -4.44 -14.48 3.20
C PRO A 126 -4.27 -14.13 4.68
N GLY A 127 -3.13 -14.48 5.29
CA GLY A 127 -2.81 -14.13 6.68
C GLY A 127 -2.25 -12.72 6.88
N LYS A 128 -2.10 -11.93 5.80
CA LYS A 128 -1.53 -10.56 5.82
C LYS A 128 -2.52 -9.52 5.30
N VAL A 129 -3.77 -9.63 5.72
CA VAL A 129 -4.83 -8.65 5.41
C VAL A 129 -4.56 -7.35 6.17
N GLY A 130 -4.67 -6.20 5.50
CA GLY A 130 -4.49 -4.90 6.16
C GLY A 130 -4.19 -3.73 5.22
N SER A 131 -4.14 -3.96 3.91
CA SER A 131 -3.95 -2.90 2.92
C SER A 131 -5.25 -2.39 2.32
N ILE A 132 -5.30 -1.10 2.02
CA ILE A 132 -6.39 -0.48 1.25
C ILE A 132 -6.03 -0.29 -0.23
N ALA A 133 -4.84 -0.69 -0.63
CA ALA A 133 -4.43 -0.75 -2.03
C ALA A 133 -3.40 -1.87 -2.23
N PRO A 134 -3.32 -2.51 -3.40
CA PRO A 134 -2.30 -3.50 -3.70
C PRO A 134 -0.95 -2.82 -3.94
N PRO A 135 0.17 -3.54 -3.76
CA PRO A 135 1.46 -3.11 -4.29
C PRO A 135 1.41 -3.19 -5.82
N THR A 136 0.99 -2.10 -6.45
CA THR A 136 0.57 -2.06 -7.87
C THR A 136 1.60 -2.61 -8.85
N ALA A 137 2.90 -2.44 -8.59
CA ALA A 137 3.95 -3.08 -9.38
C ALA A 137 3.91 -4.62 -9.31
N GLY A 138 3.37 -5.17 -8.22
CA GLY A 138 3.17 -6.60 -8.04
C GLY A 138 2.05 -7.18 -8.91
N LEU A 139 1.10 -6.36 -9.36
CA LEU A 139 0.00 -6.81 -10.25
C LEU A 139 0.51 -7.33 -11.60
N HIS A 140 1.73 -6.95 -11.99
CA HIS A 140 2.37 -7.45 -13.22
C HIS A 140 2.95 -8.85 -13.10
N PHE A 141 3.01 -9.40 -11.87
CA PHE A 141 3.57 -10.73 -11.62
C PHE A 141 2.45 -11.77 -11.65
N SER A 142 2.43 -12.57 -12.70
CA SER A 142 1.57 -13.76 -12.78
C SER A 142 2.27 -14.98 -12.17
N ASP A 143 1.50 -16.01 -11.78
CA ASP A 143 2.05 -17.30 -11.34
C ASP A 143 3.03 -17.88 -12.35
N LYS A 144 2.72 -17.74 -13.65
CA LYS A 144 3.59 -18.18 -14.75
C LYS A 144 4.94 -17.47 -14.71
N LEU A 145 4.93 -16.15 -14.50
CA LEU A 145 6.16 -15.36 -14.43
C LEU A 145 7.00 -15.72 -13.19
N ILE A 146 6.35 -15.86 -12.03
CA ILE A 146 7.02 -16.25 -10.77
C ILE A 146 7.66 -17.65 -10.92
N LYS A 147 6.91 -18.62 -11.45
CA LYS A 147 7.42 -19.98 -11.71
C LYS A 147 8.60 -19.98 -12.69
N ALA A 148 8.53 -19.16 -13.74
CA ALA A 148 9.62 -19.01 -14.70
C ALA A 148 10.88 -18.39 -14.07
N ALA A 149 10.71 -17.39 -13.20
CA ALA A 149 11.82 -16.79 -12.45
C ALA A 149 12.49 -17.82 -11.53
N ILE A 150 11.71 -18.58 -10.77
CA ILE A 150 12.20 -19.64 -9.89
C ILE A 150 12.96 -20.71 -10.69
N LYS A 151 12.41 -21.17 -11.84
CA LYS A 151 13.06 -22.14 -12.73
C LYS A 151 14.41 -21.62 -13.25
N LYS A 152 14.56 -20.30 -13.44
CA LYS A 152 15.82 -19.65 -13.82
C LYS A 152 16.82 -19.52 -12.65
N GLY A 153 16.47 -19.97 -11.46
CA GLY A 153 17.31 -19.89 -10.26
C GLY A 153 17.24 -18.55 -9.52
N ILE A 154 16.25 -17.71 -9.83
CA ILE A 154 15.96 -16.48 -9.10
C ILE A 154 15.23 -16.85 -7.81
N LYS A 155 15.60 -16.22 -6.70
CA LYS A 155 14.95 -16.41 -5.41
C LYS A 155 13.82 -15.41 -5.23
N ILE A 156 12.76 -15.85 -4.54
CA ILE A 156 11.67 -14.97 -4.13
C ILE A 156 11.77 -14.77 -2.62
N ALA A 157 11.69 -13.53 -2.18
CA ALA A 157 11.50 -13.14 -0.78
C ALA A 157 10.27 -12.28 -0.67
N THR A 158 9.58 -12.32 0.47
CA THR A 158 8.40 -11.50 0.72
C THR A 158 8.63 -10.56 1.90
N VAL A 159 8.00 -9.42 1.84
CA VAL A 159 7.83 -8.50 2.95
C VAL A 159 6.34 -8.19 3.07
N THR A 160 5.89 -7.80 4.24
CA THR A 160 4.55 -7.20 4.41
C THR A 160 4.73 -5.71 4.64
N LEU A 161 4.03 -4.87 3.91
CA LEU A 161 3.79 -3.47 4.26
C LEU A 161 2.34 -3.17 3.93
N ASN A 162 1.55 -2.84 4.94
CA ASN A 162 0.14 -2.52 4.78
C ASN A 162 0.02 -1.10 4.22
N ILE A 163 -0.39 -1.02 2.95
CA ILE A 163 -0.53 0.25 2.24
C ILE A 163 -1.78 0.95 2.74
N GLY A 164 -1.57 2.12 3.34
CA GLY A 164 -2.60 2.91 4.00
C GLY A 164 -2.95 4.20 3.26
N GLN A 165 -3.52 5.15 3.99
CA GLN A 165 -4.06 6.42 3.50
C GLN A 165 -3.08 7.23 2.64
N GLY A 166 -1.79 7.18 2.93
CA GLY A 166 -0.78 7.99 2.24
C GLY A 166 -0.69 7.78 0.73
N ILE A 167 -1.26 6.68 0.20
CA ILE A 167 -1.30 6.45 -1.25
C ILE A 167 -2.30 7.37 -1.98
N PHE A 168 -3.29 7.90 -1.26
CA PHE A 168 -4.33 8.78 -1.82
C PHE A 168 -4.00 10.26 -1.65
N GLU A 169 -2.90 10.60 -0.98
CA GLU A 169 -2.55 11.97 -0.68
C GLU A 169 -1.42 12.48 -1.55
N THR A 170 -1.53 13.75 -1.90
CA THR A 170 -0.48 14.49 -2.60
C THR A 170 0.36 15.28 -1.61
N ILE A 171 1.59 15.59 -2.00
CA ILE A 171 2.48 16.44 -1.23
C ILE A 171 2.07 17.89 -1.49
N GLU A 172 1.61 18.59 -0.45
CA GLU A 172 1.12 19.96 -0.52
C GLU A 172 2.13 20.98 0.01
N VAL A 173 3.28 20.54 0.50
CA VAL A 173 4.33 21.38 1.07
C VAL A 173 5.40 21.68 0.04
N GLU A 174 5.92 22.91 0.03
CA GLU A 174 7.08 23.30 -0.78
C GLU A 174 8.38 22.72 -0.23
N ASP A 175 8.52 22.72 1.09
CA ASP A 175 9.65 22.16 1.81
C ASP A 175 9.36 20.70 2.19
N LEU A 176 9.99 19.77 1.49
CA LEU A 176 9.77 18.33 1.67
C LEU A 176 10.11 17.84 3.09
N THR A 177 10.95 18.54 3.84
CA THR A 177 11.26 18.18 5.23
C THR A 177 10.07 18.35 6.17
N LYS A 178 9.07 19.12 5.76
CA LYS A 178 7.82 19.34 6.50
C LYS A 178 6.73 18.34 6.16
N HIS A 179 6.92 17.54 5.09
CA HIS A 179 5.95 16.50 4.75
C HIS A 179 5.97 15.38 5.80
N ARG A 180 4.77 14.95 6.22
CA ARG A 180 4.59 13.86 7.18
C ARG A 180 3.94 12.67 6.46
N MET A 181 4.70 11.59 6.37
CA MET A 181 4.15 10.31 5.90
C MET A 181 3.27 9.69 6.99
N TYR A 182 2.18 9.06 6.56
CA TYR A 182 1.42 8.21 7.45
C TYR A 182 2.22 6.96 7.83
N SER A 183 2.12 6.59 9.11
CA SER A 183 2.71 5.35 9.59
C SER A 183 1.98 4.15 9.01
N GLU A 184 2.73 3.23 8.42
CA GLU A 184 2.24 1.97 7.84
C GLU A 184 2.92 0.80 8.54
N TYR A 185 2.13 -0.24 8.87
CA TYR A 185 2.69 -1.45 9.46
C TYR A 185 3.53 -2.21 8.43
N PHE A 186 4.70 -2.67 8.87
CA PHE A 186 5.53 -3.53 8.04
C PHE A 186 6.12 -4.70 8.82
N GLU A 187 6.49 -5.75 8.09
CA GLU A 187 7.15 -6.92 8.63
C GLU A 187 8.13 -7.51 7.61
N ILE A 188 9.32 -7.85 8.07
CA ILE A 188 10.30 -8.66 7.35
C ILE A 188 10.63 -9.87 8.21
N THR A 189 10.31 -11.05 7.73
CA THR A 189 10.60 -12.31 8.42
C THR A 189 12.08 -12.63 8.40
N LYS A 190 12.50 -13.51 9.31
CA LYS A 190 13.90 -14.00 9.33
C LYS A 190 14.28 -14.65 8.02
N ASP A 191 13.42 -15.51 7.47
CA ASP A 191 13.69 -16.24 6.22
C ASP A 191 13.87 -15.30 5.04
N SER A 192 13.02 -14.26 4.93
CA SER A 192 13.16 -13.24 3.88
C SER A 192 14.45 -12.43 4.05
N ALA A 193 14.78 -12.03 5.27
CA ALA A 193 16.02 -11.31 5.54
C ALA A 193 17.25 -12.17 5.20
N ASP A 194 17.26 -13.45 5.56
CA ASP A 194 18.35 -14.38 5.27
C ASP A 194 18.55 -14.58 3.75
N VAL A 195 17.45 -14.72 2.98
CA VAL A 195 17.51 -14.82 1.50
C VAL A 195 18.09 -13.55 0.88
N ILE A 196 17.64 -12.37 1.31
CA ILE A 196 18.11 -11.07 0.80
C ILE A 196 19.58 -10.86 1.15
N ASN A 197 19.97 -11.09 2.41
CA ASN A 197 21.35 -10.91 2.88
C ASN A 197 22.32 -11.85 2.19
N LYS A 198 21.91 -13.10 1.92
CA LYS A 198 22.71 -14.07 1.16
C LYS A 198 22.98 -13.59 -0.26
N ALA A 199 21.99 -13.00 -0.92
CA ALA A 199 22.16 -12.42 -2.26
C ALA A 199 23.13 -11.24 -2.23
N LEU A 200 22.96 -10.29 -1.31
CA LEU A 200 23.84 -9.14 -1.14
C LEU A 200 25.29 -9.56 -0.89
N LYS A 201 25.51 -10.51 0.04
CA LYS A 201 26.84 -11.09 0.33
C LYS A 201 27.47 -11.73 -0.90
N SER A 202 26.66 -12.34 -1.77
CA SER A 202 27.10 -12.98 -3.01
C SER A 202 27.15 -12.00 -4.20
N LYS A 203 27.04 -10.69 -3.98
CA LYS A 203 27.03 -9.63 -5.00
C LYS A 203 25.97 -9.87 -6.09
N LYS A 204 24.82 -10.42 -5.71
CA LYS A 204 23.65 -10.61 -6.56
C LYS A 204 22.70 -9.42 -6.45
N ASN A 205 21.84 -9.28 -7.46
CA ASN A 205 20.88 -8.18 -7.47
C ASN A 205 19.67 -8.48 -6.59
N VAL A 206 19.19 -7.45 -5.90
CA VAL A 206 17.94 -7.43 -5.14
C VAL A 206 16.95 -6.51 -5.86
N TYR A 207 15.94 -7.10 -6.48
CA TYR A 207 14.89 -6.41 -7.21
C TYR A 207 13.73 -6.12 -6.27
N ALA A 208 13.59 -4.87 -5.85
CA ALA A 208 12.41 -4.45 -5.08
C ALA A 208 11.24 -4.18 -6.03
N VAL A 209 10.10 -4.81 -5.77
CA VAL A 209 8.88 -4.66 -6.56
C VAL A 209 7.88 -3.78 -5.81
N GLY A 210 7.80 -2.51 -6.23
CA GLY A 210 6.96 -1.47 -5.64
C GLY A 210 7.66 -0.64 -4.56
N CYS A 211 7.19 0.60 -4.41
CA CYS A 211 7.68 1.55 -3.41
C CYS A 211 7.55 1.02 -1.99
N SER A 212 6.50 0.24 -1.71
CA SER A 212 6.26 -0.38 -0.40
C SER A 212 7.40 -1.33 0.00
N VAL A 213 7.92 -2.12 -0.95
CA VAL A 213 9.08 -3.00 -0.69
C VAL A 213 10.32 -2.20 -0.37
N VAL A 214 10.62 -1.15 -1.16
CA VAL A 214 11.78 -0.28 -0.88
C VAL A 214 11.66 0.33 0.50
N ARG A 215 10.50 0.87 0.87
CA ARG A 215 10.29 1.47 2.20
C ARG A 215 10.46 0.45 3.33
N ALA A 216 9.93 -0.76 3.19
CA ALA A 216 10.10 -1.82 4.19
C ALA A 216 11.60 -2.19 4.37
N LEU A 217 12.31 -2.42 3.27
CA LEU A 217 13.73 -2.76 3.29
C LEU A 217 14.58 -1.65 3.92
N GLU A 218 14.39 -0.40 3.47
CA GLU A 218 15.12 0.76 4.00
C GLU A 218 14.73 1.14 5.44
N SER A 219 13.60 0.63 5.95
CA SER A 219 13.21 0.75 7.36
C SER A 219 13.85 -0.32 8.26
N SER A 220 14.37 -1.40 7.69
CA SER A 220 14.97 -2.53 8.42
C SER A 220 16.47 -2.69 8.21
N VAL A 221 17.10 -1.79 7.45
CA VAL A 221 18.52 -1.90 7.16
C VAL A 221 19.36 -1.38 8.32
N LEU A 222 20.40 -2.13 8.69
CA LEU A 222 21.45 -1.69 9.58
C LEU A 222 22.51 -0.84 8.84
N THR A 223 23.30 -0.10 9.58
CA THR A 223 24.44 0.69 9.02
C THR A 223 25.42 -0.18 8.23
N SER A 224 25.51 -1.47 8.57
CA SER A 224 26.32 -2.47 7.85
C SER A 224 25.75 -2.90 6.48
N GLY A 225 24.61 -2.38 6.05
CA GLY A 225 23.95 -2.81 4.80
C GLY A 225 23.28 -4.18 4.88
N ILE A 226 22.95 -4.65 6.09
CA ILE A 226 22.27 -5.94 6.33
C ILE A 226 20.82 -5.66 6.67
N VAL A 227 19.90 -6.40 6.05
CA VAL A 227 18.47 -6.40 6.39
C VAL A 227 18.28 -7.17 7.70
N LYS A 228 17.71 -6.51 8.70
CA LYS A 228 17.35 -7.15 9.97
C LYS A 228 15.89 -7.65 9.90
N PRO A 229 15.59 -8.87 10.38
CA PRO A 229 14.21 -9.25 10.65
C PRO A 229 13.57 -8.23 11.58
N ASN A 230 12.43 -7.69 11.20
CA ASN A 230 11.80 -6.60 11.94
C ASN A 230 10.30 -6.56 11.64
N ARG A 231 9.53 -6.06 12.61
CA ARG A 231 8.11 -5.73 12.47
C ARG A 231 7.81 -4.48 13.27
N GLY A 232 6.94 -3.64 12.75
CA GLY A 232 6.56 -2.40 13.42
C GLY A 232 5.91 -1.42 12.46
N TRP A 233 6.10 -0.15 12.73
CA TRP A 233 5.50 0.95 11.96
C TRP A 233 6.59 1.76 11.29
N THR A 234 6.36 2.20 10.05
CA THR A 234 7.27 3.07 9.31
C THR A 234 6.53 4.24 8.71
N ASP A 235 7.04 5.43 8.97
CA ASP A 235 6.69 6.70 8.32
C ASP A 235 7.81 7.18 7.39
N LYS A 236 8.69 6.26 6.98
CA LYS A 236 9.85 6.58 6.16
C LYS A 236 9.43 7.27 4.86
N PHE A 237 9.83 8.53 4.73
CA PHE A 237 9.68 9.33 3.52
C PHE A 237 11.00 9.34 2.75
N ILE A 238 10.98 8.83 1.52
CA ILE A 238 12.15 8.75 0.67
C ILE A 238 12.00 9.74 -0.48
N HIS A 239 12.88 10.71 -0.56
CA HIS A 239 12.95 11.73 -1.59
C HIS A 239 14.41 12.07 -1.92
N PRO A 240 14.73 12.70 -3.04
CA PRO A 240 16.10 13.12 -3.35
C PRO A 240 16.63 14.20 -2.36
N PRO A 241 17.93 14.16 -1.98
CA PRO A 241 18.86 13.06 -2.21
C PRO A 241 18.65 11.90 -1.23
N TYR A 242 18.77 10.65 -1.68
CA TYR A 242 18.67 9.47 -0.82
C TYR A 242 19.66 8.39 -1.26
N GLU A 243 20.38 7.80 -0.33
CA GLU A 243 21.29 6.67 -0.57
C GLU A 243 20.60 5.35 -0.22
N PHE A 244 20.28 4.57 -1.24
CA PHE A 244 19.66 3.25 -1.07
C PHE A 244 20.71 2.22 -0.66
N LYS A 245 20.39 1.43 0.35
CA LYS A 245 21.33 0.48 0.93
C LYS A 245 21.09 -0.97 0.51
N ILE A 246 19.86 -1.32 0.17
CA ILE A 246 19.48 -2.71 -0.05
C ILE A 246 19.05 -2.97 -1.50
N ALA A 247 17.99 -2.31 -1.95
CA ALA A 247 17.48 -2.53 -3.29
C ALA A 247 18.40 -1.90 -4.33
N ASN A 248 19.07 -2.72 -5.16
CA ASN A 248 19.93 -2.22 -6.23
C ASN A 248 19.27 -2.34 -7.62
N ARG A 249 18.02 -2.78 -7.66
CA ARG A 249 17.13 -2.78 -8.83
C ARG A 249 15.70 -2.51 -8.36
N PHE A 250 14.97 -1.68 -9.07
CA PHE A 250 13.65 -1.25 -8.67
C PHE A 250 12.65 -1.40 -9.81
N ILE A 251 11.56 -2.12 -9.53
CA ILE A 251 10.42 -2.27 -10.46
C ILE A 251 9.26 -1.49 -9.86
N THR A 252 8.71 -0.55 -10.62
CA THR A 252 7.64 0.32 -10.13
C THR A 252 6.71 0.76 -11.26
N ASN A 253 5.50 1.22 -10.90
CA ASN A 253 4.56 1.81 -11.87
C ASN A 253 4.94 3.25 -12.22
N PHE A 254 4.22 3.82 -13.17
CA PHE A 254 4.21 5.26 -13.40
C PHE A 254 3.27 5.93 -12.39
N HIS A 255 3.83 6.78 -11.54
CA HIS A 255 3.14 7.39 -10.40
C HIS A 255 2.51 8.73 -10.74
N GLN A 256 1.54 9.15 -9.90
CA GLN A 256 0.90 10.45 -10.01
C GLN A 256 1.87 11.60 -9.70
N PRO A 257 1.65 12.80 -10.30
CA PRO A 257 2.34 14.01 -9.89
C PRO A 257 2.18 14.28 -8.38
N ALA A 258 3.18 14.92 -7.79
CA ALA A 258 3.21 15.29 -6.37
C ALA A 258 2.97 14.12 -5.38
N SER A 259 3.21 12.87 -5.81
CA SER A 259 3.08 11.73 -4.92
C SER A 259 4.41 11.35 -4.24
N PRO A 260 4.40 10.84 -3.00
CA PRO A 260 5.58 10.28 -2.36
C PRO A 260 6.26 9.17 -3.18
N ALA A 261 5.47 8.39 -3.91
CA ALA A 261 5.96 7.31 -4.77
C ALA A 261 6.76 7.84 -5.97
N LEU A 262 6.35 8.97 -6.58
CA LEU A 262 7.10 9.62 -7.64
C LEU A 262 8.44 10.16 -7.11
N LEU A 263 8.47 10.74 -5.91
CA LEU A 263 9.71 11.21 -5.30
C LEU A 263 10.67 10.07 -4.98
N LEU A 264 10.17 8.94 -4.46
CA LEU A 264 10.98 7.75 -4.25
C LEU A 264 11.59 7.25 -5.58
N ALA A 265 10.77 7.14 -6.63
CA ALA A 265 11.26 6.74 -7.96
C ALA A 265 12.28 7.75 -8.52
N THR A 266 12.08 9.05 -8.28
CA THR A 266 13.00 10.12 -8.66
C THR A 266 14.33 10.01 -7.91
N ALA A 267 14.30 9.75 -6.60
CA ALA A 267 15.52 9.51 -5.82
C ALA A 267 16.28 8.29 -6.35
N TYR A 268 15.54 7.22 -6.67
CA TYR A 268 16.14 5.99 -7.18
C TYR A 268 16.77 6.14 -8.57
N ALA A 269 16.15 6.94 -9.44
CA ALA A 269 16.65 7.22 -10.79
C ALA A 269 17.83 8.23 -10.85
N GLY A 270 18.34 8.66 -9.69
CA GLY A 270 19.42 9.65 -9.61
C GLY A 270 18.99 11.09 -9.94
N GLY A 271 17.68 11.38 -9.96
CA GLY A 271 17.16 12.72 -10.14
C GLY A 271 15.97 12.83 -11.11
N LYS A 272 15.37 14.03 -11.12
CA LYS A 272 14.15 14.29 -11.88
C LYS A 272 14.30 14.15 -13.40
N ASP A 273 15.45 14.51 -13.94
CA ASP A 273 15.64 14.52 -15.39
C ASP A 273 15.56 13.12 -16.00
N SER A 274 16.14 12.12 -15.32
CA SER A 274 16.06 10.71 -15.73
C SER A 274 14.63 10.20 -15.71
N ILE A 275 13.90 10.44 -14.60
CA ILE A 275 12.54 9.96 -14.43
C ILE A 275 11.57 10.65 -15.40
N PHE A 276 11.67 11.99 -15.56
CA PHE A 276 10.80 12.72 -16.48
C PHE A 276 11.07 12.40 -17.95
N LYS A 277 12.31 12.11 -18.31
CA LYS A 277 12.65 11.62 -19.67
C LYS A 277 11.97 10.27 -19.92
N ALA A 278 12.00 9.34 -18.96
CA ALA A 278 11.31 8.05 -19.05
C ALA A 278 9.80 8.23 -19.17
N TYR A 279 9.19 9.08 -18.35
CA TYR A 279 7.75 9.38 -18.38
C TYR A 279 7.32 10.00 -19.72
N LYS A 280 8.08 10.99 -20.23
CA LYS A 280 7.79 11.59 -21.54
C LYS A 280 7.85 10.56 -22.67
N ARG A 281 8.78 9.61 -22.58
CA ARG A 281 8.88 8.53 -23.58
C ARG A 281 7.71 7.55 -23.43
N ALA A 282 7.36 7.17 -22.22
CA ALA A 282 6.23 6.27 -21.95
C ALA A 282 4.91 6.85 -22.48
N MET A 283 4.63 8.15 -22.22
CA MET A 283 3.45 8.84 -22.75
C MET A 283 3.39 8.85 -24.28
N LYS A 284 4.56 8.93 -24.96
CA LYS A 284 4.64 8.88 -26.44
C LYS A 284 4.51 7.47 -27.02
N SER A 285 4.58 6.43 -26.18
CA SER A 285 4.58 5.02 -26.57
C SER A 285 3.38 4.27 -26.00
N ASP A 286 2.29 4.99 -25.71
CA ASP A 286 1.00 4.48 -25.27
C ASP A 286 1.04 3.62 -23.99
N TYR A 287 2.06 3.81 -23.14
CA TYR A 287 2.08 3.17 -21.82
C TYR A 287 0.95 3.73 -20.93
N ARG A 288 0.33 2.84 -20.18
CA ARG A 288 -0.72 3.19 -19.22
C ARG A 288 -0.10 3.58 -17.88
N PHE A 289 -0.76 4.48 -17.18
CA PHE A 289 -0.26 5.06 -15.93
C PHE A 289 -1.10 4.62 -14.74
N PHE A 290 -0.52 4.71 -13.53
CA PHE A 290 -1.14 4.51 -12.22
C PHE A 290 -1.47 3.05 -11.91
N ALA A 291 -2.56 2.77 -11.15
CA ALA A 291 -2.81 1.47 -10.50
C ALA A 291 -2.87 0.28 -11.47
N TYR A 292 -3.71 0.36 -12.50
CA TYR A 292 -3.81 -0.69 -13.54
C TYR A 292 -2.96 -0.37 -14.78
N GLY A 293 -2.03 0.55 -14.64
CA GLY A 293 -1.09 0.91 -15.69
C GLY A 293 0.13 0.01 -15.74
N ASP A 294 1.06 0.36 -16.61
CA ASP A 294 2.26 -0.40 -16.87
C ASP A 294 3.36 -0.13 -15.82
N ALA A 295 4.41 -0.94 -15.84
CA ALA A 295 5.55 -0.79 -14.93
C ALA A 295 6.83 -0.48 -15.70
N MET A 296 7.79 0.10 -14.99
CA MET A 296 9.16 0.32 -15.46
C MET A 296 10.15 -0.33 -14.48
N MET A 297 11.33 -0.66 -14.98
CA MET A 297 12.46 -1.11 -14.17
C MET A 297 13.56 -0.07 -14.21
N ILE A 298 14.02 0.36 -13.04
CA ILE A 298 15.14 1.28 -12.86
C ILE A 298 16.35 0.45 -12.40
N ILE A 299 17.48 0.59 -13.11
CA ILE A 299 18.70 -0.21 -12.95
C ILE A 299 19.92 0.66 -12.66
#